data_5be1835d885a9baafe739954ff6a9470
#
_entry.id   5be1835d885a9baafe739954ff6a9470
#
_cell.length_a   1.000
_cell.length_b   1.000
_cell.length_c   1.000
_cell.angle_alpha   90.00
_cell.angle_beta   90.00
_cell.angle_gamma   90.00
#
_symmetry.space_group_name_H-M   'P 1'
#
loop_
_entity.id
_entity.type
_entity.pdbx_description
1 polymer ?
#
loop_
_entity_poly.entity_id
_entity_poly.type
_entity_poly.pdbx_seq_one_letter_code
_entity_poly.pdbx_strand_id
1 'polypeptide(L)'
;MSLQSREVFDASQTMPTTVNEVLQLKPLPHDRFSAEPVSSTGRRTIYGGQVAAQALRAASLTVADGRVAHSMHAYFLRAGDASRPIELRVERDRDGGRYSGRRVSALQDDAVILSLACSFARPKQGAEFQAVQLPKVQPPGELTTYQLNASRTFDLEARVPQDPDPWYRWPARLWLRIRNTLPEDPNVRACGVVFLSDLCTGLSRAPQVEKAGLMPSLDHAVWLHRAGNPNDWLLVDLNPLGTSGGRGIYSGHIFDEGGALLASLTQESLFDVPHDASDQR
;
A
#
# COMPACT_ATOMS: atom_id res chain seq x y z
N MET A 1 19.33 -22.45 -24.13
CA MET A 1 18.18 -23.35 -24.34
C MET A 1 17.04 -22.83 -23.51
N SER A 2 16.06 -22.25 -24.19
CA SER A 2 14.89 -21.57 -23.63
C SER A 2 13.85 -22.60 -23.22
N LEU A 3 13.45 -22.62 -21.97
CA LEU A 3 12.22 -23.30 -21.49
C LEU A 3 11.18 -22.23 -21.20
N GLN A 4 10.48 -21.80 -22.24
CA GLN A 4 9.18 -21.15 -22.12
C GLN A 4 8.14 -22.23 -21.80
N SER A 5 7.79 -22.38 -20.53
CA SER A 5 6.58 -23.10 -20.14
C SER A 5 5.37 -22.24 -20.52
N ARG A 6 4.65 -22.68 -21.55
CA ARG A 6 3.30 -22.20 -21.88
C ARG A 6 2.36 -22.66 -20.76
N GLU A 7 2.03 -21.77 -19.84
CA GLU A 7 0.88 -21.98 -18.96
C GLU A 7 -0.40 -21.84 -19.80
N VAL A 8 -1.18 -22.90 -19.81
CA VAL A 8 -2.50 -22.98 -20.42
C VAL A 8 -3.43 -22.04 -19.67
N PHE A 9 -4.02 -21.09 -20.36
CA PHE A 9 -5.04 -20.18 -19.81
C PHE A 9 -6.27 -21.00 -19.42
N ASP A 10 -6.55 -21.10 -18.12
CA ASP A 10 -7.79 -21.66 -17.60
C ASP A 10 -8.90 -20.59 -17.70
N ALA A 11 -9.97 -20.94 -18.43
CA ALA A 11 -11.10 -20.06 -18.72
C ALA A 11 -12.06 -19.86 -17.53
N SER A 12 -11.71 -20.27 -16.32
CA SER A 12 -12.47 -20.07 -15.07
C SER A 12 -12.02 -18.85 -14.26
N GLN A 13 -11.40 -17.84 -14.88
CA GLN A 13 -10.96 -16.65 -14.15
C GLN A 13 -12.18 -15.86 -13.64
N THR A 14 -12.43 -15.94 -12.33
CA THR A 14 -13.28 -14.98 -11.63
C THR A 14 -12.80 -13.58 -11.90
N MET A 15 -13.73 -12.63 -12.14
CA MET A 15 -13.37 -11.22 -12.36
C MET A 15 -12.54 -10.71 -11.17
N PRO A 16 -11.50 -9.90 -11.43
CA PRO A 16 -10.71 -9.32 -10.34
C PRO A 16 -11.61 -8.52 -9.38
N THR A 17 -11.34 -8.67 -8.09
CA THR A 17 -12.04 -7.88 -7.06
C THR A 17 -11.67 -6.39 -7.20
N THR A 18 -12.65 -5.52 -7.19
CA THR A 18 -12.40 -4.08 -7.26
C THR A 18 -11.91 -3.54 -5.92
N VAL A 19 -11.05 -2.52 -5.93
CA VAL A 19 -10.63 -1.86 -4.70
C VAL A 19 -11.83 -1.21 -3.99
N ASN A 20 -12.83 -0.77 -4.74
CA ASN A 20 -14.08 -0.26 -4.14
C ASN A 20 -14.79 -1.35 -3.31
N GLU A 21 -14.89 -2.59 -3.80
CA GLU A 21 -15.45 -3.71 -3.04
C GLU A 21 -14.60 -4.01 -1.80
N VAL A 22 -13.28 -3.99 -1.91
CA VAL A 22 -12.36 -4.16 -0.77
C VAL A 22 -12.62 -3.14 0.33
N LEU A 23 -12.96 -1.89 -0.02
CA LEU A 23 -13.23 -0.79 0.90
C LEU A 23 -14.68 -0.75 1.42
N GLN A 24 -15.56 -1.67 0.98
CA GLN A 24 -16.90 -1.81 1.57
C GLN A 24 -16.79 -2.49 2.92
N LEU A 25 -17.17 -1.76 3.96
CA LEU A 25 -17.14 -2.25 5.34
C LEU A 25 -18.55 -2.42 5.85
N LYS A 26 -18.83 -3.54 6.51
CA LYS A 26 -20.10 -3.79 7.18
C LYS A 26 -20.05 -3.18 8.59
N PRO A 27 -20.90 -2.20 8.91
CA PRO A 27 -20.90 -1.59 10.22
C PRO A 27 -21.36 -2.58 11.31
N LEU A 28 -20.70 -2.49 12.46
CA LEU A 28 -21.02 -3.20 13.71
C LEU A 28 -21.21 -2.17 14.82
N PRO A 29 -21.83 -2.51 15.98
CA PRO A 29 -21.97 -1.59 17.10
C PRO A 29 -20.63 -1.08 17.63
N HIS A 30 -20.61 0.12 18.23
CA HIS A 30 -19.47 0.69 18.95
C HIS A 30 -18.22 0.94 18.09
N ASP A 31 -18.37 1.69 16.97
CA ASP A 31 -17.29 2.02 16.04
C ASP A 31 -16.47 0.79 15.59
N ARG A 32 -17.14 -0.34 15.41
CA ARG A 32 -16.57 -1.55 14.84
C ARG A 32 -17.10 -1.80 13.44
N PHE A 33 -16.29 -2.45 12.64
CA PHE A 33 -16.63 -2.80 11.27
C PHE A 33 -16.12 -4.20 10.95
N SER A 34 -16.82 -4.91 10.06
CA SER A 34 -16.35 -6.15 9.48
C SER A 34 -15.93 -5.88 8.05
N ALA A 35 -14.78 -6.41 7.66
CA ALA A 35 -14.24 -6.39 6.31
C ALA A 35 -14.06 -7.81 5.80
N GLU A 36 -14.43 -8.04 4.54
CA GLU A 36 -14.16 -9.30 3.86
C GLU A 36 -12.72 -9.27 3.33
N PRO A 37 -11.91 -10.27 3.64
CA PRO A 37 -10.57 -10.37 3.09
C PRO A 37 -10.62 -10.91 1.67
N VAL A 38 -9.68 -10.46 0.85
CA VAL A 38 -9.46 -11.00 -0.49
C VAL A 38 -8.10 -11.71 -0.50
N SER A 39 -8.10 -12.96 -0.94
CA SER A 39 -6.86 -13.73 -1.09
C SER A 39 -6.05 -13.20 -2.27
N SER A 40 -4.83 -12.75 -2.03
CA SER A 40 -3.94 -12.38 -3.12
C SER A 40 -3.31 -13.63 -3.76
N THR A 41 -3.73 -13.95 -5.00
CA THR A 41 -3.08 -14.93 -5.89
C THR A 41 -2.69 -16.26 -5.24
N GLY A 42 -3.69 -16.98 -4.69
CA GLY A 42 -3.47 -18.35 -4.15
C GLY A 42 -2.68 -18.42 -2.84
N ARG A 43 -2.32 -17.29 -2.24
CA ARG A 43 -1.74 -17.25 -0.90
C ARG A 43 -2.86 -17.18 0.14
N ARG A 44 -2.68 -17.88 1.26
CA ARG A 44 -3.60 -17.77 2.41
C ARG A 44 -3.46 -16.44 3.16
N THR A 45 -2.40 -15.69 2.89
CA THR A 45 -2.12 -14.41 3.56
C THR A 45 -2.80 -13.25 2.86
N ILE A 46 -3.36 -12.33 3.64
CA ILE A 46 -3.96 -11.10 3.15
C ILE A 46 -2.85 -10.13 2.74
N TYR A 47 -3.08 -9.34 1.70
CA TYR A 47 -2.22 -8.24 1.29
C TYR A 47 -2.22 -7.12 2.36
N GLY A 48 -1.03 -6.66 2.79
CA GLY A 48 -0.89 -5.66 3.86
C GLY A 48 -1.58 -4.34 3.56
N GLY A 49 -1.38 -3.82 2.34
CA GLY A 49 -2.03 -2.58 1.88
C GLY A 49 -3.56 -2.67 1.86
N GLN A 50 -4.15 -3.87 1.67
CA GLN A 50 -5.59 -4.08 1.83
C GLN A 50 -6.02 -3.81 3.28
N VAL A 51 -5.34 -4.45 4.26
CA VAL A 51 -5.72 -4.30 5.68
C VAL A 51 -5.51 -2.87 6.15
N ALA A 52 -4.41 -2.21 5.74
CA ALA A 52 -4.14 -0.82 6.06
C ALA A 52 -5.19 0.13 5.46
N ALA A 53 -5.58 -0.07 4.20
CA ALA A 53 -6.62 0.73 3.55
C ALA A 53 -8.01 0.52 4.18
N GLN A 54 -8.36 -0.72 4.54
CA GLN A 54 -9.60 -1.03 5.26
C GLN A 54 -9.62 -0.41 6.67
N ALA A 55 -8.49 -0.43 7.39
CA ALA A 55 -8.37 0.20 8.69
C ALA A 55 -8.52 1.73 8.60
N LEU A 56 -7.88 2.37 7.61
CA LEU A 56 -8.05 3.80 7.36
C LEU A 56 -9.50 4.13 6.96
N ARG A 57 -10.14 3.27 6.16
CA ARG A 57 -11.57 3.42 5.80
C ARG A 57 -12.46 3.36 7.04
N ALA A 58 -12.26 2.38 7.93
CA ALA A 58 -13.00 2.28 9.19
C ALA A 58 -12.86 3.55 10.03
N ALA A 59 -11.63 4.04 10.19
CA ALA A 59 -11.35 5.29 10.89
C ALA A 59 -12.10 6.47 10.25
N SER A 60 -12.10 6.59 8.91
CA SER A 60 -12.73 7.68 8.18
C SER A 60 -14.25 7.74 8.36
N LEU A 61 -14.90 6.60 8.57
CA LEU A 61 -16.34 6.51 8.85
C LEU A 61 -16.73 7.02 10.25
N THR A 62 -15.76 7.31 11.11
CA THR A 62 -16.00 7.77 12.49
C THR A 62 -15.66 9.24 12.71
N VAL A 63 -15.12 9.94 11.71
CA VAL A 63 -14.80 11.36 11.81
C VAL A 63 -15.94 12.23 11.28
N ALA A 64 -15.99 13.48 11.74
CA ALA A 64 -16.98 14.43 11.27
C ALA A 64 -16.77 14.80 9.78
N ASP A 65 -17.84 15.14 9.10
CA ASP A 65 -17.85 15.55 7.70
C ASP A 65 -16.82 16.65 7.40
N GLY A 66 -16.23 16.58 6.20
CA GLY A 66 -15.20 17.49 5.72
C GLY A 66 -13.83 17.30 6.36
N ARG A 67 -13.60 16.24 7.14
CA ARG A 67 -12.27 15.84 7.60
C ARG A 67 -11.68 14.80 6.66
N VAL A 68 -10.45 15.03 6.22
CA VAL A 68 -9.72 14.18 5.27
C VAL A 68 -8.48 13.62 5.94
N ALA A 69 -8.21 12.35 5.70
CA ALA A 69 -6.99 11.71 6.17
C ALA A 69 -5.75 12.42 5.61
N HIS A 70 -4.78 12.71 6.46
CA HIS A 70 -3.50 13.29 6.05
C HIS A 70 -2.29 12.47 6.47
N SER A 71 -2.44 11.52 7.41
CA SER A 71 -1.38 10.58 7.75
C SER A 71 -1.93 9.31 8.38
N MET A 72 -1.21 8.20 8.18
CA MET A 72 -1.39 6.96 8.90
C MET A 72 -0.05 6.30 9.19
N HIS A 73 0.03 5.55 10.29
CA HIS A 73 1.18 4.74 10.69
C HIS A 73 0.66 3.40 11.20
N ALA A 74 1.11 2.31 10.61
CA ALA A 74 0.65 0.97 10.92
C ALA A 74 1.80 0.03 11.29
N TYR A 75 1.57 -0.87 12.24
CA TYR A 75 2.40 -2.04 12.49
C TYR A 75 1.67 -3.31 12.06
N PHE A 76 2.33 -4.15 11.28
CA PHE A 76 1.87 -5.48 10.92
C PHE A 76 2.36 -6.47 11.98
N LEU A 77 1.44 -6.97 12.79
CA LEU A 77 1.79 -7.80 13.96
C LEU A 77 1.72 -9.30 13.67
N ARG A 78 0.86 -9.68 12.73
CA ARG A 78 0.66 -11.08 12.30
C ARG A 78 0.19 -11.13 10.85
N ALA A 79 0.52 -12.21 10.16
CA ALA A 79 -0.06 -12.48 8.86
C ALA A 79 -1.57 -12.73 8.99
N GLY A 80 -2.37 -11.98 8.25
CA GLY A 80 -3.82 -12.21 8.18
C GLY A 80 -4.15 -13.42 7.32
N ASP A 81 -5.18 -14.19 7.70
CA ASP A 81 -5.71 -15.34 6.98
C ASP A 81 -6.87 -14.90 6.07
N ALA A 82 -6.70 -15.06 4.75
CA ALA A 82 -7.69 -14.66 3.75
C ALA A 82 -9.00 -15.49 3.78
N SER A 83 -9.08 -16.54 4.59
CA SER A 83 -10.29 -17.34 4.78
C SER A 83 -11.19 -16.85 5.91
N ARG A 84 -10.79 -15.79 6.63
CA ARG A 84 -11.50 -15.30 7.82
C ARG A 84 -11.78 -13.82 7.70
N PRO A 85 -12.96 -13.34 8.12
CA PRO A 85 -13.27 -11.91 8.14
C PRO A 85 -12.33 -11.16 9.08
N ILE A 86 -12.17 -9.86 8.81
CA ILE A 86 -11.39 -8.94 9.65
C ILE A 86 -12.38 -8.10 10.45
N GLU A 87 -12.23 -8.06 11.76
CA GLU A 87 -12.90 -7.07 12.60
C GLU A 87 -11.98 -5.85 12.76
N LEU A 88 -12.50 -4.66 12.47
CA LEU A 88 -11.84 -3.38 12.62
C LEU A 88 -12.45 -2.64 13.81
N ARG A 89 -11.68 -2.44 14.88
CA ARG A 89 -12.11 -1.71 16.10
C ARG A 89 -11.48 -0.33 16.08
N VAL A 90 -12.31 0.72 16.06
CA VAL A 90 -11.86 2.11 16.01
C VAL A 90 -11.98 2.76 17.38
N GLU A 91 -10.89 3.36 17.85
CA GLU A 91 -10.85 4.18 19.05
C GLU A 91 -10.73 5.66 18.65
N ARG A 92 -11.59 6.51 19.26
CA ARG A 92 -11.58 7.96 19.04
C ARG A 92 -10.65 8.61 20.07
N ASP A 93 -9.37 8.79 19.73
CA ASP A 93 -8.41 9.39 20.64
C ASP A 93 -8.69 10.88 20.88
N ARG A 94 -9.11 11.59 19.80
CA ARG A 94 -9.38 13.02 19.89
C ARG A 94 -10.29 13.49 18.75
N ASP A 95 -11.22 14.38 19.10
CA ASP A 95 -11.95 15.23 18.16
C ASP A 95 -11.77 16.71 18.56
N GLY A 96 -10.77 17.36 17.97
CA GLY A 96 -10.52 18.80 18.17
C GLY A 96 -11.22 19.64 17.11
N GLY A 97 -11.08 20.94 17.18
CA GLY A 97 -11.67 21.86 16.18
C GLY A 97 -11.19 21.60 14.76
N ARG A 98 -9.92 21.32 14.57
CA ARG A 98 -9.29 21.14 13.25
C ARG A 98 -8.89 19.68 12.97
N TYR A 99 -8.39 18.94 13.95
CA TYR A 99 -7.82 17.61 13.79
C TYR A 99 -8.64 16.58 14.55
N SER A 100 -8.72 15.37 14.00
CA SER A 100 -9.18 14.15 14.67
C SER A 100 -8.10 13.09 14.62
N GLY A 101 -7.87 12.42 15.77
CA GLY A 101 -7.01 11.24 15.87
C GLY A 101 -7.84 9.98 16.05
N ARG A 102 -7.43 8.90 15.41
CA ARG A 102 -8.03 7.57 15.52
C ARG A 102 -6.95 6.51 15.66
N ARG A 103 -7.22 5.50 16.46
CA ARG A 103 -6.50 4.22 16.44
C ARG A 103 -7.41 3.13 15.95
N VAL A 104 -6.87 2.20 15.18
CA VAL A 104 -7.62 1.06 14.66
C VAL A 104 -6.83 -0.21 14.92
N SER A 105 -7.48 -1.19 15.53
CA SER A 105 -6.99 -2.55 15.61
C SER A 105 -7.75 -3.41 14.61
N ALA A 106 -7.03 -4.07 13.70
CA ALA A 106 -7.60 -5.10 12.84
C ALA A 106 -7.35 -6.47 13.48
N LEU A 107 -8.41 -7.24 13.65
CA LEU A 107 -8.39 -8.52 14.37
C LEU A 107 -8.93 -9.64 13.52
N GLN A 108 -8.40 -10.84 13.74
CA GLN A 108 -8.99 -12.10 13.35
C GLN A 108 -8.95 -13.05 14.57
N ASP A 109 -10.10 -13.64 14.94
CA ASP A 109 -10.25 -14.51 16.12
C ASP A 109 -9.63 -13.90 17.38
N ASP A 110 -9.94 -12.63 17.68
CA ASP A 110 -9.40 -11.83 18.80
C ASP A 110 -7.88 -11.57 18.77
N ALA A 111 -7.15 -12.06 17.79
CA ALA A 111 -5.73 -11.76 17.60
C ALA A 111 -5.56 -10.50 16.72
N VAL A 112 -4.86 -9.50 17.23
CA VAL A 112 -4.54 -8.29 16.44
C VAL A 112 -3.55 -8.64 15.35
N ILE A 113 -3.94 -8.43 14.08
CA ILE A 113 -3.08 -8.61 12.90
C ILE A 113 -2.42 -7.30 12.47
N LEU A 114 -3.09 -6.15 12.70
CA LEU A 114 -2.56 -4.83 12.39
C LEU A 114 -3.02 -3.84 13.47
N SER A 115 -2.11 -2.93 13.87
CA SER A 115 -2.40 -1.76 14.70
C SER A 115 -2.07 -0.49 13.91
N LEU A 116 -3.03 0.43 13.79
CA LEU A 116 -2.89 1.64 12.99
C LEU A 116 -3.29 2.87 13.81
N ALA A 117 -2.47 3.92 13.74
CA ALA A 117 -2.83 5.27 14.18
C ALA A 117 -2.96 6.19 12.96
N CYS A 118 -3.98 7.03 12.91
CA CYS A 118 -4.21 7.93 11.80
C CYS A 118 -4.77 9.29 12.25
N SER A 119 -4.52 10.30 11.42
CA SER A 119 -4.95 11.66 11.67
C SER A 119 -5.72 12.23 10.49
N PHE A 120 -6.77 12.99 10.81
CA PHE A 120 -7.66 13.65 9.87
C PHE A 120 -7.67 15.15 10.15
N ALA A 121 -7.78 15.96 9.09
CA ALA A 121 -7.84 17.41 9.22
C ALA A 121 -8.94 17.98 8.30
N ARG A 122 -9.48 19.15 8.69
CA ARG A 122 -10.23 19.97 7.74
C ARG A 122 -9.24 20.59 6.75
N PRO A 123 -9.42 20.44 5.43
CA PRO A 123 -8.58 21.06 4.42
C PRO A 123 -8.46 22.57 4.67
N LYS A 124 -7.27 23.11 4.46
CA LYS A 124 -7.00 24.54 4.57
C LYS A 124 -6.07 24.95 3.45
N GLN A 125 -6.38 26.08 2.80
CA GLN A 125 -5.44 26.73 1.90
C GLN A 125 -4.24 27.27 2.69
N GLY A 126 -3.05 27.19 2.12
CA GLY A 126 -1.80 27.63 2.73
C GLY A 126 -0.69 27.78 1.69
N ALA A 127 0.51 28.12 2.14
CA ALA A 127 1.68 28.11 1.28
C ALA A 127 1.97 26.66 0.83
N GLU A 128 2.26 26.49 -0.45
CA GLU A 128 2.63 25.20 -1.02
C GLU A 128 4.11 25.22 -1.42
N PHE A 129 4.80 24.16 -1.07
CA PHE A 129 6.19 23.92 -1.44
C PHE A 129 6.40 22.44 -1.66
N GLN A 130 7.21 22.09 -2.64
CA GLN A 130 7.57 20.72 -2.97
C GLN A 130 9.06 20.68 -3.31
N ALA A 131 9.87 20.03 -2.45
CA ALA A 131 11.30 19.86 -2.67
C ALA A 131 11.58 18.66 -3.58
N VAL A 132 10.81 17.57 -3.41
CA VAL A 132 10.99 16.33 -4.18
C VAL A 132 10.35 16.50 -5.54
N GLN A 133 11.07 16.17 -6.59
CA GLN A 133 10.60 16.29 -7.97
C GLN A 133 10.24 14.93 -8.54
N LEU A 134 9.27 14.90 -9.45
CA LEU A 134 8.97 13.71 -10.24
C LEU A 134 10.24 13.24 -10.98
N PRO A 135 10.65 11.98 -10.83
CA PRO A 135 11.75 11.42 -11.59
C PRO A 135 11.52 11.55 -13.11
N LYS A 136 12.59 11.75 -13.86
CA LYS A 136 12.53 11.76 -15.34
C LYS A 136 12.30 10.33 -15.84
N VAL A 137 11.06 9.99 -16.13
CA VAL A 137 10.64 8.66 -16.61
C VAL A 137 9.70 8.80 -17.79
N GLN A 138 9.56 7.73 -18.58
CA GLN A 138 8.57 7.70 -19.66
C GLN A 138 7.16 7.82 -19.07
N PRO A 139 6.28 8.60 -19.70
CA PRO A 139 4.89 8.68 -19.28
C PRO A 139 4.16 7.33 -19.48
N PRO A 140 3.12 7.04 -18.72
CA PRO A 140 2.45 5.74 -18.80
C PRO A 140 1.87 5.44 -20.19
N GLY A 141 1.48 6.46 -20.96
CA GLY A 141 0.96 6.29 -22.31
C GLY A 141 1.95 5.66 -23.31
N GLU A 142 3.25 5.77 -23.06
CA GLU A 142 4.32 5.21 -23.92
C GLU A 142 4.77 3.81 -23.49
N LEU A 143 4.21 3.27 -22.41
CA LEU A 143 4.64 2.01 -21.80
C LEU A 143 3.62 0.91 -22.01
N THR A 144 4.09 -0.33 -22.08
CA THR A 144 3.24 -1.51 -22.10
C THR A 144 2.80 -1.90 -20.66
N THR A 145 1.67 -2.60 -20.58
CA THR A 145 1.16 -3.12 -19.31
C THR A 145 2.17 -4.10 -18.70
N TYR A 146 2.46 -3.88 -17.41
CA TYR A 146 3.26 -4.78 -16.60
C TYR A 146 2.35 -5.64 -15.72
N GLN A 147 2.56 -6.95 -15.76
CA GLN A 147 1.73 -7.88 -15.00
C GLN A 147 2.23 -8.02 -13.55
N LEU A 148 1.67 -7.22 -12.63
CA LEU A 148 1.86 -7.45 -11.21
C LEU A 148 1.08 -8.69 -10.76
N ASN A 149 1.60 -9.42 -9.76
CA ASN A 149 0.83 -10.50 -9.13
C ASN A 149 -0.50 -9.99 -8.55
N ALA A 150 -0.49 -8.79 -7.95
CA ALA A 150 -1.70 -8.14 -7.41
C ALA A 150 -2.77 -7.86 -8.47
N SER A 151 -2.39 -7.58 -9.74
CA SER A 151 -3.34 -7.34 -10.84
C SER A 151 -4.13 -8.59 -11.27
N ARG A 152 -3.74 -9.77 -10.79
CA ARG A 152 -4.52 -11.01 -10.99
C ARG A 152 -5.68 -11.13 -10.00
N THR A 153 -5.60 -10.43 -8.89
CA THR A 153 -6.59 -10.46 -7.79
C THR A 153 -7.42 -9.19 -7.76
N PHE A 154 -6.77 -8.06 -7.93
CA PHE A 154 -7.39 -6.74 -7.83
C PHE A 154 -7.43 -6.05 -9.20
N ASP A 155 -8.45 -5.26 -9.44
CA ASP A 155 -8.62 -4.50 -10.69
C ASP A 155 -7.65 -3.32 -10.77
N LEU A 156 -6.38 -3.64 -11.01
CA LEU A 156 -5.25 -2.71 -11.07
C LEU A 156 -4.58 -2.75 -12.44
N GLU A 157 -3.98 -1.65 -12.82
CA GLU A 157 -3.06 -1.58 -13.96
C GLU A 157 -1.71 -1.03 -13.52
N ALA A 158 -0.65 -1.65 -14.03
CA ALA A 158 0.73 -1.25 -13.77
C ALA A 158 1.52 -1.10 -15.06
N ARG A 159 2.42 -0.12 -15.09
CA ARG A 159 3.40 0.09 -16.16
C ARG A 159 4.74 0.44 -15.55
N VAL A 160 5.80 -0.17 -16.05
CA VAL A 160 7.15 -0.01 -15.47
C VAL A 160 8.00 0.77 -16.46
N PRO A 161 8.43 2.00 -16.12
CA PRO A 161 9.36 2.76 -16.95
C PRO A 161 10.73 2.11 -16.93
N GLN A 162 11.56 2.45 -17.91
CA GLN A 162 12.97 2.13 -17.87
C GLN A 162 13.58 2.80 -16.63
N ASP A 163 14.28 2.01 -15.83
CA ASP A 163 14.91 2.48 -14.60
C ASP A 163 16.43 2.32 -14.74
N PRO A 164 17.20 3.39 -14.63
CA PRO A 164 18.68 3.29 -14.67
C PRO A 164 19.22 2.52 -13.46
N ASP A 165 18.46 2.52 -12.34
CA ASP A 165 18.84 1.80 -11.13
C ASP A 165 18.28 0.37 -11.17
N PRO A 166 19.10 -0.67 -11.09
CA PRO A 166 18.64 -2.05 -11.15
C PRO A 166 17.73 -2.37 -9.95
N TRP A 167 16.76 -3.25 -10.19
CA TRP A 167 15.90 -3.80 -9.15
C TRP A 167 15.80 -5.33 -9.33
N TYR A 168 15.42 -6.00 -8.26
CA TYR A 168 15.31 -7.45 -8.22
C TYR A 168 13.93 -7.89 -7.70
N ARG A 169 13.32 -8.87 -8.34
CA ARG A 169 11.99 -9.44 -8.10
C ARG A 169 10.81 -8.51 -8.36
N TRP A 170 10.86 -7.24 -7.89
CA TRP A 170 9.75 -6.28 -8.01
C TRP A 170 10.27 -4.93 -8.47
N PRO A 171 9.56 -4.24 -9.35
CA PRO A 171 9.94 -2.88 -9.71
C PRO A 171 9.84 -1.96 -8.47
N ALA A 172 10.85 -1.13 -8.27
CA ALA A 172 10.85 -0.11 -7.21
C ALA A 172 10.30 1.24 -7.71
N ARG A 173 10.11 1.37 -9.02
CA ARG A 173 9.51 2.55 -9.68
C ARG A 173 8.51 2.08 -10.70
N LEU A 174 7.23 2.50 -10.54
CA LEU A 174 6.18 2.05 -11.44
C LEU A 174 4.99 3.01 -11.43
N TRP A 175 4.32 3.12 -12.58
CA TRP A 175 3.02 3.73 -12.70
C TRP A 175 1.95 2.72 -12.31
N LEU A 176 1.03 3.15 -11.44
CA LEU A 176 -0.10 2.36 -10.96
C LEU A 176 -1.39 3.15 -11.12
N ARG A 177 -2.48 2.44 -11.38
CA ARG A 177 -3.84 2.98 -11.22
C ARG A 177 -4.84 1.88 -10.84
N ILE A 178 -5.92 2.29 -10.20
CA ILE A 178 -7.10 1.47 -9.97
C ILE A 178 -8.01 1.64 -11.19
N ARG A 179 -8.40 0.55 -11.83
CA ARG A 179 -9.20 0.60 -13.07
C ARG A 179 -10.66 0.89 -12.80
N ASN A 180 -11.23 0.27 -11.77
CA ASN A 180 -12.61 0.48 -11.38
C ASN A 180 -12.75 1.84 -10.65
N THR A 181 -13.73 2.64 -11.06
CA THR A 181 -13.92 3.99 -10.55
C THR A 181 -14.24 3.97 -9.04
N LEU A 182 -13.43 4.67 -8.27
CA LEU A 182 -13.69 4.95 -6.86
C LEU A 182 -14.66 6.14 -6.72
N PRO A 183 -15.47 6.16 -5.66
CA PRO A 183 -16.27 7.33 -5.31
C PRO A 183 -15.43 8.60 -5.17
N GLU A 184 -16.06 9.76 -5.39
CA GLU A 184 -15.38 11.06 -5.24
C GLU A 184 -15.12 11.48 -3.78
N ASP A 185 -15.48 10.64 -2.82
CA ASP A 185 -15.15 10.82 -1.41
C ASP A 185 -13.61 10.88 -1.21
N PRO A 186 -13.05 11.98 -0.71
CA PRO A 186 -11.61 12.15 -0.56
C PRO A 186 -10.98 11.12 0.38
N ASN A 187 -11.72 10.60 1.36
CA ASN A 187 -11.21 9.54 2.23
C ASN A 187 -11.18 8.17 1.54
N VAL A 188 -12.14 7.88 0.65
CA VAL A 188 -12.08 6.67 -0.19
C VAL A 188 -10.88 6.72 -1.13
N ARG A 189 -10.63 7.86 -1.76
CA ARG A 189 -9.45 8.07 -2.62
C ARG A 189 -8.15 7.96 -1.82
N ALA A 190 -8.09 8.52 -0.61
CA ALA A 190 -6.95 8.37 0.30
C ALA A 190 -6.68 6.89 0.64
N CYS A 191 -7.74 6.10 0.92
CA CYS A 191 -7.62 4.65 1.12
C CYS A 191 -7.08 3.94 -0.14
N GLY A 192 -7.51 4.37 -1.33
CA GLY A 192 -6.96 3.86 -2.59
C GLY A 192 -5.46 4.15 -2.76
N VAL A 193 -5.00 5.35 -2.40
CA VAL A 193 -3.55 5.69 -2.40
C VAL A 193 -2.80 4.81 -1.41
N VAL A 194 -3.31 4.62 -0.19
CA VAL A 194 -2.72 3.71 0.82
C VAL A 194 -2.70 2.27 0.31
N PHE A 195 -3.77 1.82 -0.36
CA PHE A 195 -3.79 0.50 -0.98
C PHE A 195 -2.66 0.32 -2.01
N LEU A 196 -2.42 1.31 -2.88
CA LEU A 196 -1.38 1.24 -3.90
C LEU A 196 0.03 1.36 -3.33
N SER A 197 0.22 2.03 -2.18
CA SER A 197 1.53 2.35 -1.60
C SER A 197 2.33 1.15 -1.10
N ASP A 198 1.68 0.01 -0.84
CA ASP A 198 2.31 -1.22 -0.30
C ASP A 198 2.47 -2.34 -1.36
N LEU A 199 2.23 -2.06 -2.65
CA LEU A 199 2.29 -3.08 -3.72
C LEU A 199 3.70 -3.56 -4.04
N CYS A 200 4.71 -2.74 -3.80
CA CYS A 200 6.11 -2.99 -4.10
C CYS A 200 7.01 -2.56 -2.93
N THR A 201 8.29 -2.87 -3.03
CA THR A 201 9.26 -2.54 -1.98
C THR A 201 10.48 -1.82 -2.55
N GLY A 202 10.95 -0.77 -1.86
CA GLY A 202 12.20 -0.09 -2.17
C GLY A 202 13.44 -0.97 -1.92
N LEU A 203 13.31 -2.00 -1.09
CA LEU A 203 14.38 -2.95 -0.82
C LEU A 203 14.74 -3.81 -2.04
N SER A 204 13.92 -3.81 -3.09
CA SER A 204 14.25 -4.46 -4.35
C SER A 204 15.52 -3.91 -5.04
N ARG A 205 15.99 -2.73 -4.62
CA ARG A 205 17.26 -2.11 -5.04
C ARG A 205 18.39 -2.28 -4.02
N ALA A 206 18.12 -2.89 -2.86
CA ALA A 206 19.13 -3.05 -1.82
C ALA A 206 20.18 -4.08 -2.25
N PRO A 207 21.47 -3.89 -1.90
CA PRO A 207 22.48 -4.90 -2.10
C PRO A 207 22.07 -6.24 -1.47
N GLN A 208 22.39 -7.34 -2.13
CA GLN A 208 22.12 -8.71 -1.67
C GLN A 208 20.62 -9.09 -1.58
N VAL A 209 19.71 -8.25 -2.05
CA VAL A 209 18.26 -8.54 -2.03
C VAL A 209 17.88 -9.86 -2.73
N GLU A 210 18.65 -10.28 -3.72
CA GLU A 210 18.50 -11.58 -4.40
C GLU A 210 18.71 -12.78 -3.47
N LYS A 211 19.52 -12.63 -2.42
CA LYS A 211 19.75 -13.64 -1.39
C LYS A 211 18.72 -13.56 -0.25
N ALA A 212 17.99 -12.46 -0.14
CA ALA A 212 16.96 -12.29 0.89
C ALA A 212 15.81 -13.26 0.68
N GLY A 213 15.29 -13.80 1.76
CA GLY A 213 14.11 -14.65 1.79
C GLY A 213 12.82 -13.86 1.52
N LEU A 214 11.74 -14.20 2.23
CA LEU A 214 10.54 -13.39 2.29
C LEU A 214 10.84 -12.09 3.04
N MET A 215 10.30 -10.97 2.53
CA MET A 215 10.47 -9.64 3.14
C MET A 215 9.10 -9.11 3.60
N PRO A 216 8.47 -9.74 4.61
CA PRO A 216 7.21 -9.23 5.13
C PRO A 216 7.42 -7.85 5.77
N SER A 217 6.46 -6.97 5.54
CA SER A 217 6.43 -5.64 6.14
C SER A 217 6.25 -5.73 7.65
N LEU A 218 6.97 -4.92 8.40
CA LEU A 218 6.86 -4.78 9.85
C LEU A 218 6.00 -3.58 10.22
N ASP A 219 6.17 -2.47 9.49
CA ASP A 219 5.36 -1.27 9.62
C ASP A 219 5.05 -0.65 8.26
N HIS A 220 4.23 0.39 8.23
CA HIS A 220 3.97 1.22 7.05
C HIS A 220 3.47 2.59 7.49
N ALA A 221 4.19 3.63 7.14
CA ALA A 221 3.84 5.02 7.42
C ALA A 221 3.58 5.78 6.11
N VAL A 222 2.45 6.49 6.02
CA VAL A 222 2.08 7.28 4.84
C VAL A 222 1.62 8.67 5.27
N TRP A 223 2.16 9.71 4.62
CA TRP A 223 1.71 11.10 4.72
C TRP A 223 1.07 11.51 3.38
N LEU A 224 -0.18 11.89 3.43
CA LEU A 224 -0.97 12.33 2.28
C LEU A 224 -0.90 13.87 2.20
N HIS A 225 -0.19 14.39 1.22
CA HIS A 225 0.08 15.83 1.09
C HIS A 225 -1.01 16.54 0.31
N ARG A 226 -1.51 15.92 -0.75
CA ARG A 226 -2.53 16.43 -1.66
C ARG A 226 -3.57 15.37 -1.95
N ALA A 227 -4.76 15.81 -2.33
CA ALA A 227 -5.78 14.91 -2.82
C ALA A 227 -5.29 14.26 -4.13
N GLY A 228 -5.13 12.94 -4.10
CA GLY A 228 -4.82 12.13 -5.27
C GLY A 228 -6.05 11.40 -5.77
N ASN A 229 -6.12 11.16 -7.07
CA ASN A 229 -7.13 10.28 -7.66
C ASN A 229 -6.46 8.97 -8.08
N PRO A 230 -6.62 7.86 -7.34
CA PRO A 230 -5.96 6.60 -7.68
C PRO A 230 -6.55 5.90 -8.93
N ASN A 231 -7.57 6.49 -9.57
CA ASN A 231 -8.03 6.09 -10.90
C ASN A 231 -7.17 6.69 -12.03
N ASP A 232 -6.46 7.77 -11.75
CA ASP A 232 -5.46 8.33 -12.65
C ASP A 232 -4.11 7.61 -12.45
N TRP A 233 -3.17 7.81 -13.36
CA TRP A 233 -1.86 7.24 -13.21
C TRP A 233 -1.07 7.92 -12.08
N LEU A 234 -0.60 7.11 -11.14
CA LEU A 234 0.25 7.53 -10.04
C LEU A 234 1.61 6.87 -10.17
N LEU A 235 2.69 7.67 -10.15
CA LEU A 235 4.04 7.13 -10.08
C LEU A 235 4.40 6.84 -8.64
N VAL A 236 4.67 5.58 -8.33
CA VAL A 236 5.29 5.15 -7.07
C VAL A 236 6.79 5.02 -7.31
N ASP A 237 7.59 5.73 -6.53
CA ASP A 237 9.06 5.72 -6.57
C ASP A 237 9.64 5.39 -5.21
N LEU A 238 10.25 4.21 -5.07
CA LEU A 238 10.72 3.65 -3.81
C LEU A 238 12.24 3.51 -3.81
N ASN A 239 12.88 3.90 -2.69
CA ASN A 239 14.33 3.88 -2.57
C ASN A 239 14.77 3.29 -1.22
N PRO A 240 15.75 2.37 -1.18
CA PRO A 240 16.25 1.82 0.06
C PRO A 240 16.99 2.90 0.85
N LEU A 241 16.85 2.88 2.16
CA LEU A 241 17.60 3.74 3.07
C LEU A 241 18.73 2.98 3.76
N GLY A 242 18.52 1.70 4.08
CA GLY A 242 19.52 0.88 4.72
C GLY A 242 19.00 -0.47 5.16
N THR A 243 19.94 -1.38 5.45
CA THR A 243 19.64 -2.71 5.99
C THR A 243 20.56 -2.97 7.17
N SER A 244 20.03 -3.49 8.27
CA SER A 244 20.76 -3.85 9.48
C SER A 244 19.96 -4.78 10.37
N GLY A 245 20.62 -5.71 11.06
CA GLY A 245 19.99 -6.56 12.08
C GLY A 245 18.81 -7.39 11.56
N GLY A 246 18.91 -7.89 10.32
CA GLY A 246 17.86 -8.69 9.68
C GLY A 246 16.64 -7.88 9.24
N ARG A 247 16.73 -6.56 9.18
CA ARG A 247 15.68 -5.65 8.73
C ARG A 247 16.21 -4.69 7.68
N GLY A 248 15.30 -4.21 6.83
CA GLY A 248 15.58 -3.17 5.86
C GLY A 248 14.50 -2.09 5.89
N ILE A 249 14.92 -0.85 5.74
CA ILE A 249 14.04 0.30 5.69
C ILE A 249 14.16 0.98 4.32
N TYR A 250 13.04 1.43 3.79
CA TYR A 250 12.98 2.23 2.57
C TYR A 250 12.00 3.40 2.72
N SER A 251 12.18 4.39 1.87
CA SER A 251 11.21 5.48 1.72
C SER A 251 10.74 5.58 0.27
N GLY A 252 9.66 6.32 0.08
CA GLY A 252 9.15 6.54 -1.25
C GLY A 252 8.21 7.72 -1.36
N HIS A 253 7.87 8.01 -2.61
CA HIS A 253 7.01 9.12 -2.97
C HIS A 253 5.99 8.65 -4.01
N ILE A 254 4.81 9.25 -3.95
CA ILE A 254 3.75 9.03 -4.93
C ILE A 254 3.42 10.36 -5.59
N PHE A 255 3.51 10.40 -6.91
CA PHE A 255 3.24 11.57 -7.73
C PHE A 255 2.06 11.32 -8.68
N ASP A 256 1.37 12.37 -9.08
CA ASP A 256 0.52 12.32 -10.28
C ASP A 256 1.36 12.50 -11.56
N GLU A 257 0.72 12.37 -12.72
CA GLU A 257 1.40 12.57 -14.03
C GLU A 257 1.89 14.03 -14.22
N GLY A 258 1.28 14.98 -13.55
CA GLY A 258 1.69 16.40 -13.56
C GLY A 258 2.90 16.69 -12.68
N GLY A 259 3.37 15.72 -11.89
CA GLY A 259 4.51 15.85 -11.00
C GLY A 259 4.17 16.40 -9.61
N ALA A 260 2.89 16.55 -9.27
CA ALA A 260 2.52 16.92 -7.92
C ALA A 260 2.78 15.75 -6.94
N LEU A 261 3.47 16.03 -5.84
CA LEU A 261 3.71 15.07 -4.77
C LEU A 261 2.40 14.87 -3.99
N LEU A 262 1.83 13.69 -4.12
CA LEU A 262 0.56 13.31 -3.47
C LEU A 262 0.79 12.68 -2.11
N ALA A 263 1.80 11.81 -1.99
CA ALA A 263 2.12 11.15 -0.74
C ALA A 263 3.62 10.88 -0.60
N SER A 264 4.05 10.78 0.67
CA SER A 264 5.35 10.23 1.07
C SER A 264 5.12 9.02 1.95
N LEU A 265 6.01 8.05 1.88
CA LEU A 265 5.92 6.84 2.69
C LEU A 265 7.28 6.39 3.22
N THR A 266 7.25 5.63 4.30
CA THR A 266 8.41 4.91 4.84
C THR A 266 7.93 3.57 5.37
N GLN A 267 8.74 2.53 5.15
CA GLN A 267 8.40 1.17 5.57
C GLN A 267 9.63 0.38 5.99
N GLU A 268 9.53 -0.32 7.10
CA GLU A 268 10.48 -1.34 7.51
C GLU A 268 9.95 -2.74 7.16
N SER A 269 10.83 -3.62 6.71
CA SER A 269 10.51 -5.02 6.40
C SER A 269 11.60 -5.95 6.94
N LEU A 270 11.28 -7.21 7.16
CA LEU A 270 12.33 -8.21 7.36
C LEU A 270 13.23 -8.25 6.12
N PHE A 271 14.51 -8.33 6.35
CA PHE A 271 15.54 -8.43 5.32
C PHE A 271 16.61 -9.39 5.81
N ASP A 272 16.23 -10.66 5.89
CA ASP A 272 17.12 -11.70 6.36
C ASP A 272 17.90 -12.30 5.19
N VAL A 273 19.18 -11.99 5.15
CA VAL A 273 20.15 -12.55 4.19
C VAL A 273 20.99 -13.58 4.93
N PRO A 274 21.01 -14.84 4.49
CA PRO A 274 21.86 -15.86 5.10
C PRO A 274 23.33 -15.40 5.13
N HIS A 275 23.96 -15.49 6.28
CA HIS A 275 25.39 -15.26 6.41
C HIS A 275 26.15 -16.36 5.66
N ASP A 276 26.87 -16.00 4.60
CA ASP A 276 27.89 -16.88 4.04
C ASP A 276 29.02 -16.99 5.07
N ALA A 277 29.31 -18.19 5.55
CA ALA A 277 30.38 -18.43 6.51
C ALA A 277 31.80 -18.04 6.00
N SER A 278 31.89 -17.55 4.76
CA SER A 278 33.14 -17.09 4.11
C SER A 278 33.46 -15.60 4.36
N ASP A 279 32.53 -14.79 4.89
CA ASP A 279 32.72 -13.34 5.11
C ASP A 279 33.38 -13.00 6.48
N GLN A 280 33.84 -13.99 7.23
CA GLN A 280 34.56 -13.81 8.51
C GLN A 280 36.09 -13.95 8.37
N ARG A 281 36.69 -13.42 7.29
CA ARG A 281 38.16 -13.34 7.23
C ARG A 281 38.65 -11.92 6.99
#